data_9d4d0dc53cc94c148ccd33cf87f2834d
#
_entry.id   9d4d0dc53cc94c148ccd33cf87f2834d
#
_cell.length_a   1.000
_cell.length_b   1.000
_cell.length_c   1.000
_cell.angle_alpha   90.00
_cell.angle_beta   90.00
_cell.angle_gamma   90.00
#
_symmetry.space_group_name_H-M   'P 1'
#
loop_
_entity.id
_entity.type
_entity.pdbx_description
1 polymer ?
#
loop_
_entity_poly.entity_id
_entity_poly.type
_entity_poly.pdbx_seq_one_letter_code
_entity_poly.pdbx_strand_id
1 'polypeptide(L)'
;MKGILVDASVAASWLLRDEQSDTAQQVLAEMQKGVPVFAPSLWLLEITNVLFNAERRRRIDRKHRDAALEQIERLPITLLAAATLPDLRALRHFSEKYQLTAYDAEYLRVAKEQKLILATEDGNLIAAARREKVPLVGA
;
A
#
# COMPACT_ATOMS: atom_id res chain seq x y z
N MET A 1 -11.66 -14.60 -7.52
CA MET A 1 -10.77 -14.33 -6.37
C MET A 1 -10.73 -12.83 -6.13
N LYS A 2 -10.79 -12.43 -4.88
CA LYS A 2 -10.79 -11.00 -4.54
C LYS A 2 -9.45 -10.37 -4.84
N GLY A 3 -9.49 -9.12 -5.27
CA GLY A 3 -8.30 -8.34 -5.49
C GLY A 3 -7.59 -7.96 -4.19
N ILE A 4 -6.35 -7.55 -4.32
CA ILE A 4 -5.49 -7.13 -3.21
C ILE A 4 -5.26 -5.62 -3.33
N LEU A 5 -5.39 -4.93 -2.20
CA LEU A 5 -4.98 -3.52 -2.07
C LEU A 5 -3.63 -3.47 -1.38
N VAL A 6 -2.62 -2.96 -2.08
CA VAL A 6 -1.25 -2.92 -1.55
C VAL A 6 -0.91 -1.52 -1.07
N ASP A 7 -0.27 -1.41 0.10
CA ASP A 7 0.22 -0.12 0.57
C ASP A 7 1.70 0.10 0.19
N ALA A 8 2.20 1.30 0.49
CA ALA A 8 3.55 1.66 0.11
C ALA A 8 4.62 0.89 0.91
N SER A 9 4.32 0.47 2.14
CA SER A 9 5.26 -0.30 2.95
C SER A 9 5.58 -1.65 2.33
N VAL A 10 4.57 -2.31 1.78
CA VAL A 10 4.74 -3.59 1.09
C VAL A 10 5.51 -3.40 -0.22
N ALA A 11 5.12 -2.39 -0.99
CA ALA A 11 5.79 -2.11 -2.27
C ALA A 11 7.26 -1.71 -2.07
N ALA A 12 7.58 -1.00 -0.99
CA ALA A 12 8.96 -0.64 -0.67
C ALA A 12 9.85 -1.88 -0.56
N SER A 13 9.32 -2.98 -0.04
CA SER A 13 10.06 -4.23 0.10
C SER A 13 10.46 -4.85 -1.24
N TRP A 14 9.73 -4.55 -2.30
CA TRP A 14 10.10 -5.02 -3.65
C TRP A 14 11.25 -4.20 -4.26
N LEU A 15 11.40 -2.97 -3.81
CA LEU A 15 12.27 -1.98 -4.45
C LEU A 15 13.56 -1.73 -3.68
N LEU A 16 13.56 -1.98 -2.37
CA LEU A 16 14.69 -1.76 -1.49
C LEU A 16 15.23 -3.10 -0.98
N ARG A 17 16.51 -3.37 -1.25
CA ARG A 17 17.14 -4.65 -0.94
C ARG A 17 17.24 -4.96 0.56
N ASP A 18 17.35 -3.93 1.37
CA ASP A 18 17.49 -4.06 2.82
C ASP A 18 16.15 -4.25 3.54
N GLU A 19 15.05 -4.26 2.82
CA GLU A 19 13.73 -4.54 3.36
C GLU A 19 13.25 -5.91 2.90
N GLN A 20 12.77 -6.71 3.84
CA GLN A 20 12.23 -8.02 3.55
C GLN A 20 10.86 -8.16 4.18
N SER A 21 9.97 -8.83 3.47
CA SER A 21 8.58 -8.96 3.89
C SER A 21 7.95 -10.20 3.29
N ASP A 22 7.45 -11.07 4.16
CA ASP A 22 6.68 -12.24 3.73
C ASP A 22 5.39 -11.80 3.02
N THR A 23 4.75 -10.76 3.51
CA THR A 23 3.54 -10.20 2.89
C THR A 23 3.84 -9.74 1.46
N ALA A 24 4.94 -9.02 1.26
CA ALA A 24 5.33 -8.55 -0.08
C ALA A 24 5.58 -9.73 -1.03
N GLN A 25 6.22 -10.80 -0.55
CA GLN A 25 6.44 -11.99 -1.35
C GLN A 25 5.13 -12.70 -1.72
N GLN A 26 4.19 -12.76 -0.78
CA GLN A 26 2.88 -13.34 -1.04
C GLN A 26 2.11 -12.54 -2.09
N VAL A 27 2.16 -11.22 -2.03
CA VAL A 27 1.49 -10.36 -3.03
C VAL A 27 2.10 -10.61 -4.42
N LEU A 28 3.43 -10.68 -4.52
CA LEU A 28 4.08 -10.98 -5.80
C LEU A 28 3.65 -12.34 -6.35
N ALA A 29 3.56 -13.35 -5.51
CA ALA A 29 3.13 -14.68 -5.91
C ALA A 29 1.68 -14.66 -6.43
N GLU A 30 0.79 -13.96 -5.74
CA GLU A 30 -0.60 -13.82 -6.18
C GLU A 30 -0.71 -13.06 -7.50
N MET A 31 0.10 -12.00 -7.64
CA MET A 31 0.18 -11.21 -8.87
C MET A 31 0.57 -12.09 -10.07
N GLN A 32 1.52 -12.99 -9.88
CA GLN A 32 1.95 -13.92 -10.92
C GLN A 32 0.87 -14.94 -11.29
N LYS A 33 -0.04 -15.23 -10.37
CA LYS A 33 -1.20 -16.10 -10.64
C LYS A 33 -2.35 -15.36 -11.32
N GLY A 34 -2.22 -14.05 -11.55
CA GLY A 34 -3.24 -13.25 -12.18
C GLY A 34 -4.24 -12.59 -11.23
N VAL A 35 -4.00 -12.63 -9.92
CA VAL A 35 -4.86 -11.91 -8.97
C VAL A 35 -4.70 -10.40 -9.19
N PRO A 36 -5.79 -9.65 -9.38
CA PRO A 36 -5.68 -8.20 -9.57
C PRO A 36 -5.15 -7.51 -8.32
N VAL A 37 -4.22 -6.58 -8.52
CA VAL A 37 -3.63 -5.79 -7.45
C VAL A 37 -3.93 -4.31 -7.69
N PHE A 38 -4.41 -3.65 -6.65
CA PHE A 38 -4.83 -2.25 -6.67
C PHE A 38 -4.07 -1.45 -5.64
N ALA A 39 -4.04 -0.14 -5.82
CA ALA A 39 -3.55 0.80 -4.83
C ALA A 39 -4.39 2.08 -4.89
N PRO A 40 -4.57 2.79 -3.76
CA PRO A 40 -5.17 4.12 -3.81
C PRO A 40 -4.28 5.07 -4.61
N SER A 41 -4.83 6.14 -5.15
CA SER A 41 -4.04 7.10 -5.93
C SER A 41 -2.88 7.71 -5.13
N LEU A 42 -3.04 7.88 -3.82
CA LEU A 42 -1.97 8.42 -2.97
C LEU A 42 -0.74 7.51 -2.88
N TRP A 43 -0.90 6.21 -3.17
CA TRP A 43 0.20 5.23 -3.15
C TRP A 43 1.37 5.67 -4.04
N LEU A 44 1.06 6.24 -5.20
CA LEU A 44 2.10 6.68 -6.14
C LEU A 44 2.98 7.76 -5.52
N LEU A 45 2.39 8.69 -4.80
CA LEU A 45 3.14 9.75 -4.10
C LEU A 45 3.95 9.17 -2.94
N GLU A 46 3.36 8.28 -2.19
CA GLU A 46 4.05 7.66 -1.06
C GLU A 46 5.26 6.85 -1.49
N ILE A 47 5.11 5.99 -2.50
CA ILE A 47 6.23 5.15 -2.96
C ILE A 47 7.34 5.99 -3.61
N THR A 48 6.97 7.07 -4.31
CA THR A 48 7.93 8.02 -4.84
C THR A 48 8.74 8.64 -3.70
N ASN A 49 8.08 9.08 -2.63
CA ASN A 49 8.75 9.64 -1.46
C ASN A 49 9.68 8.63 -0.78
N VAL A 50 9.27 7.37 -0.69
CA VAL A 50 10.10 6.30 -0.11
C VAL A 50 11.44 6.23 -0.85
N LEU A 51 11.42 6.26 -2.19
CA LEU A 51 12.64 6.15 -2.99
C LEU A 51 13.53 7.39 -2.88
N PHE A 52 12.94 8.58 -2.95
CA PHE A 52 13.73 9.82 -2.81
C PHE A 52 14.29 9.98 -1.40
N ASN A 53 13.54 9.59 -0.36
CA ASN A 53 14.06 9.61 1.00
C ASN A 53 15.19 8.60 1.21
N ALA A 54 15.08 7.41 0.61
CA ALA A 54 16.13 6.40 0.67
C ALA A 54 17.42 6.92 0.03
N GLU A 55 17.31 7.64 -1.09
CA GLU A 55 18.45 8.26 -1.74
C GLU A 55 19.07 9.35 -0.87
N ARG A 56 18.26 10.25 -0.30
CA ARG A 56 18.72 11.32 0.58
C ARG A 56 19.45 10.78 1.80
N ARG A 57 19.03 9.64 2.31
CA ARG A 57 19.65 8.95 3.45
C ARG A 57 20.79 8.04 3.04
N ARG A 58 21.17 8.06 1.76
CA ARG A 58 22.25 7.26 1.19
C ARG A 58 22.07 5.74 1.34
N ARG A 59 20.82 5.28 1.43
CA ARG A 59 20.50 3.85 1.40
C ARG A 59 20.61 3.29 -0.01
N ILE A 60 20.30 4.13 -1.01
CA ILE A 60 20.41 3.81 -2.43
C ILE A 60 21.04 4.99 -3.14
N ASP A 61 21.63 4.74 -4.33
CA ASP A 61 22.14 5.79 -5.18
C ASP A 61 21.09 6.21 -6.22
N ARG A 62 21.44 7.25 -7.00
CA ARG A 62 20.55 7.77 -8.05
C ARG A 62 20.21 6.70 -9.08
N LYS A 63 21.17 5.88 -9.47
CA LYS A 63 20.98 4.83 -10.47
C LYS A 63 19.96 3.80 -9.98
N HIS A 64 20.07 3.38 -8.72
CA HIS A 64 19.12 2.44 -8.11
C HIS A 64 17.74 3.08 -8.03
N ARG A 65 17.67 4.36 -7.61
CA ARG A 65 16.40 5.08 -7.54
C ARG A 65 15.69 5.10 -8.89
N ASP A 66 16.43 5.46 -9.96
CA ASP A 66 15.84 5.55 -11.30
C ASP A 66 15.39 4.18 -11.81
N ALA A 67 16.15 3.12 -11.53
CA ALA A 67 15.76 1.77 -11.89
C ALA A 67 14.49 1.35 -11.15
N ALA A 68 14.36 1.71 -9.87
CA ALA A 68 13.16 1.42 -9.08
C ALA A 68 11.93 2.16 -9.62
N LEU A 69 12.07 3.43 -10.02
CA LEU A 69 10.98 4.18 -10.62
C LEU A 69 10.51 3.54 -11.93
N GLU A 70 11.43 3.08 -12.77
CA GLU A 70 11.07 2.35 -13.98
C GLU A 70 10.35 1.04 -13.67
N GLN A 71 10.78 0.34 -12.62
CA GLN A 71 10.14 -0.88 -12.19
C GLN A 71 8.69 -0.64 -11.76
N ILE A 72 8.42 0.46 -11.04
CA ILE A 72 7.06 0.85 -10.65
C ILE A 72 6.17 1.02 -11.88
N GLU A 73 6.67 1.67 -12.93
CA GLU A 73 5.90 1.89 -14.15
C GLU A 73 5.46 0.58 -14.82
N ARG A 74 6.20 -0.51 -14.59
CA ARG A 74 5.93 -1.82 -15.20
C ARG A 74 5.09 -2.74 -14.32
N LEU A 75 4.83 -2.36 -13.07
CA LEU A 75 4.03 -3.20 -12.18
C LEU A 75 2.57 -3.23 -12.64
N PRO A 76 1.94 -4.41 -12.66
CA PRO A 76 0.53 -4.52 -13.05
C PRO A 76 -0.38 -4.13 -11.88
N ILE A 77 -0.26 -2.89 -11.40
CA ILE A 77 -1.05 -2.34 -10.32
C ILE A 77 -1.99 -1.30 -10.90
N THR A 78 -3.27 -1.43 -10.58
CA THR A 78 -4.29 -0.46 -10.98
C THR A 78 -4.48 0.56 -9.85
N LEU A 79 -4.30 1.84 -10.17
CA LEU A 79 -4.56 2.91 -9.22
C LEU A 79 -6.06 3.22 -9.20
N LEU A 80 -6.62 3.28 -8.00
CA LEU A 80 -8.02 3.61 -7.79
C LEU A 80 -8.20 5.12 -7.65
N ALA A 81 -9.42 5.59 -7.91
CA ALA A 81 -9.73 7.01 -7.85
C ALA A 81 -9.45 7.58 -6.45
N ALA A 82 -9.01 8.83 -6.42
CA ALA A 82 -8.77 9.56 -5.18
C ALA A 82 -10.06 9.76 -4.38
N ALA A 83 -9.92 9.95 -3.07
CA ALA A 83 -11.03 10.30 -2.20
C ALA A 83 -11.69 11.60 -2.65
N THR A 84 -13.00 11.67 -2.51
CA THR A 84 -13.81 12.84 -2.82
C THR A 84 -14.32 13.48 -1.53
N LEU A 85 -14.95 14.64 -1.62
CA LEU A 85 -15.47 15.31 -0.43
C LEU A 85 -16.45 14.43 0.37
N PRO A 86 -17.36 13.66 -0.24
CA PRO A 86 -18.22 12.74 0.52
C PRO A 86 -17.44 11.68 1.33
N ASP A 87 -16.23 11.32 0.91
CA ASP A 87 -15.42 10.33 1.62
C ASP A 87 -14.80 10.88 2.90
N LEU A 88 -14.84 12.19 3.10
CA LEU A 88 -14.26 12.83 4.28
C LEU A 88 -14.82 12.28 5.59
N ARG A 89 -16.09 11.91 5.63
CA ARG A 89 -16.72 11.33 6.83
C ARG A 89 -16.07 10.01 7.22
N ALA A 90 -15.84 9.13 6.26
CA ALA A 90 -15.19 7.85 6.52
C ALA A 90 -13.74 8.05 6.97
N LEU A 91 -13.00 8.94 6.32
CA LEU A 91 -11.63 9.27 6.71
C LEU A 91 -11.56 9.79 8.14
N ARG A 92 -12.43 10.72 8.48
CA ARG A 92 -12.52 11.25 9.85
C ARG A 92 -12.84 10.15 10.85
N HIS A 93 -13.83 9.31 10.54
CA HIS A 93 -14.27 8.24 11.42
C HIS A 93 -13.12 7.26 11.73
N PHE A 94 -12.42 6.78 10.70
CA PHE A 94 -11.34 5.82 10.89
C PHE A 94 -10.11 6.46 11.54
N SER A 95 -9.78 7.70 11.18
CA SER A 95 -8.66 8.40 11.81
C SER A 95 -8.90 8.61 13.30
N GLU A 96 -10.10 9.01 13.67
CA GLU A 96 -10.46 9.25 15.07
C GLU A 96 -10.56 7.94 15.86
N LYS A 97 -11.27 6.96 15.32
CA LYS A 97 -11.53 5.69 16.01
C LYS A 97 -10.26 4.87 16.26
N TYR A 98 -9.36 4.86 15.28
CA TYR A 98 -8.16 4.02 15.33
C TYR A 98 -6.87 4.82 15.43
N GLN A 99 -6.97 6.13 15.57
CA GLN A 99 -5.82 7.03 15.62
C GLN A 99 -4.87 6.85 14.44
N LEU A 100 -5.46 6.69 13.26
CA LEU A 100 -4.72 6.54 12.02
C LEU A 100 -4.42 7.91 11.41
N THR A 101 -3.32 7.99 10.67
CA THR A 101 -3.13 9.11 9.76
C THR A 101 -4.22 9.08 8.69
N ALA A 102 -4.46 10.21 8.03
CA ALA A 102 -5.41 10.25 6.93
C ALA A 102 -5.02 9.29 5.81
N TYR A 103 -3.71 9.10 5.60
CA TYR A 103 -3.19 8.18 4.58
C TYR A 103 -3.57 6.73 4.90
N ASP A 104 -3.35 6.28 6.13
CA ASP A 104 -3.73 4.92 6.54
C ASP A 104 -5.24 4.75 6.57
N ALA A 105 -5.98 5.79 6.98
CA ALA A 105 -7.45 5.77 6.93
C ALA A 105 -7.97 5.59 5.50
N GLU A 106 -7.28 6.16 4.51
CA GLU A 106 -7.65 5.98 3.10
C GLU A 106 -7.47 4.53 2.65
N TYR A 107 -6.37 3.87 3.03
CA TYR A 107 -6.20 2.45 2.73
C TYR A 107 -7.32 1.62 3.34
N LEU A 108 -7.67 1.88 4.59
CA LEU A 108 -8.75 1.16 5.26
C LEU A 108 -10.10 1.39 4.59
N ARG A 109 -10.40 2.66 4.25
CA ARG A 109 -11.64 3.02 3.56
C ARG A 109 -11.77 2.29 2.23
N VAL A 110 -10.74 2.36 1.40
CA VAL A 110 -10.76 1.77 0.07
C VAL A 110 -10.88 0.25 0.16
N ALA A 111 -10.10 -0.39 1.04
CA ALA A 111 -10.16 -1.83 1.22
C ALA A 111 -11.56 -2.29 1.62
N LYS A 112 -12.19 -1.55 2.55
CA LYS A 112 -13.53 -1.90 3.03
C LYS A 112 -14.60 -1.66 1.97
N GLU A 113 -14.62 -0.50 1.35
CA GLU A 113 -15.63 -0.14 0.35
C GLU A 113 -15.52 -0.99 -0.91
N GLN A 114 -14.31 -1.27 -1.38
CA GLN A 114 -14.08 -2.06 -2.58
C GLN A 114 -14.00 -3.55 -2.31
N LYS A 115 -14.11 -3.96 -1.04
CA LYS A 115 -14.07 -5.37 -0.62
C LYS A 115 -12.79 -6.06 -1.08
N LEU A 116 -11.66 -5.41 -0.81
CA LEU A 116 -10.33 -5.90 -1.18
C LEU A 116 -9.62 -6.49 0.03
N ILE A 117 -8.67 -7.37 -0.23
CA ILE A 117 -7.77 -7.92 0.78
C ILE A 117 -6.63 -6.91 0.95
N LEU A 118 -6.39 -6.44 2.17
CA LEU A 118 -5.38 -5.42 2.42
C LEU A 118 -4.01 -6.06 2.66
N ALA A 119 -2.99 -5.55 2.00
CA ALA A 119 -1.60 -5.94 2.21
C ALA A 119 -0.84 -4.74 2.80
N THR A 120 -0.42 -4.84 4.04
CA THR A 120 0.31 -3.78 4.75
C THR A 120 1.25 -4.38 5.78
N GLU A 121 2.32 -3.66 6.08
CA GLU A 121 3.27 -3.96 7.17
C GLU A 121 3.03 -3.07 8.40
N ASP A 122 2.14 -2.08 8.31
CA ASP A 122 1.88 -1.12 9.39
C ASP A 122 1.02 -1.75 10.47
N GLY A 123 1.55 -1.81 11.70
CA GLY A 123 0.87 -2.45 12.84
C GLY A 123 -0.46 -1.78 13.20
N ASN A 124 -0.53 -0.46 13.14
CA ASN A 124 -1.76 0.26 13.46
C ASN A 124 -2.84 0.00 12.41
N LEU A 125 -2.46 -0.02 11.14
CA LEU A 125 -3.39 -0.32 10.06
C LEU A 125 -3.85 -1.77 10.11
N ILE A 126 -2.96 -2.71 10.41
CA ILE A 126 -3.31 -4.13 10.61
C ILE A 126 -4.36 -4.28 11.70
N ALA A 127 -4.13 -3.64 12.85
CA ALA A 127 -5.06 -3.72 13.98
C ALA A 127 -6.44 -3.14 13.62
N ALA A 128 -6.47 -1.99 12.95
CA ALA A 128 -7.71 -1.37 12.51
C ALA A 128 -8.46 -2.25 11.50
N ALA A 129 -7.73 -2.83 10.54
CA ALA A 129 -8.33 -3.71 9.53
C ALA A 129 -8.99 -4.93 10.17
N ARG A 130 -8.34 -5.54 11.17
CA ARG A 130 -8.92 -6.66 11.90
C ARG A 130 -10.22 -6.29 12.60
N ARG A 131 -10.26 -5.12 13.22
CA ARG A 131 -11.45 -4.64 13.93
C ARG A 131 -12.58 -4.30 12.96
N GLU A 132 -12.27 -3.85 11.77
CA GLU A 132 -13.25 -3.56 10.72
C GLU A 132 -13.59 -4.78 9.85
N LYS A 133 -13.00 -5.94 10.17
CA LYS A 133 -13.21 -7.19 9.44
C LYS A 133 -12.78 -7.09 7.98
N VAL A 134 -11.76 -6.28 7.71
CA VAL A 134 -11.10 -6.23 6.41
C VAL A 134 -10.08 -7.36 6.36
N PRO A 135 -10.14 -8.25 5.37
CA PRO A 135 -9.19 -9.36 5.28
C PRO A 135 -7.79 -8.86 4.99
N LEU A 136 -6.80 -9.54 5.53
CA LEU A 136 -5.38 -9.19 5.40
C LEU A 136 -4.63 -10.29 4.66
N VAL A 137 -3.65 -9.90 3.84
CA VAL A 137 -2.71 -10.85 3.25
C VAL A 137 -1.82 -11.38 4.37
N GLY A 138 -1.65 -12.71 4.43
CA GLY A 138 -0.80 -13.35 5.43
C GLY A 138 -1.46 -13.62 6.77
N ALA A 139 -2.74 -13.33 6.90
CA ALA A 139 -3.49 -13.57 8.15
C ALA A 139 -4.40 -14.77 8.02
#